data_aba26c179cfc9b73440753f79ca09a7b
#
_entry.id   aba26c179cfc9b73440753f79ca09a7b
#
_cell.length_a   1.000
_cell.length_b   1.000
_cell.length_c   1.000
_cell.angle_alpha   90.00
_cell.angle_beta   90.00
_cell.angle_gamma   90.00
#
_symmetry.space_group_name_H-M   'P 1'
#
loop_
_entity.id
_entity.type
_entity.pdbx_description
1 polymer ?
#
loop_
_entity_poly.entity_id
_entity_poly.type
_entity_poly.pdbx_seq_one_letter_code
_entity_poly.pdbx_strand_id
1 'polypeptide(L)'
;AYTAMAKGKYPNCAGLGQPERDGAGGHCGKADCPVCTVFGFAKGIGASGGFAGLAAFSDMHVLLFPVASQLGPQWITCPMALGQTNIAEFSEMGDLPEQQVVYRKADGTAAQPSLNLGWLFMPVMTDWQPLSEIDQKIEALGIPGYIISRLGVVSDKLFAHIVNSNLE
;
A
#
# COMPACT_ATOMS: atom_id res chain seq x y z
N ALA A 1 -11.48 8.56 -2.80
CA ALA A 1 -10.28 9.31 -3.25
C ALA A 1 -10.36 9.64 -4.74
N TYR A 2 -10.54 8.66 -5.63
CA TYR A 2 -10.66 8.88 -7.08
C TYR A 2 -11.75 9.90 -7.43
N THR A 3 -12.97 9.72 -6.93
CA THR A 3 -14.11 10.60 -7.24
C THR A 3 -13.83 12.05 -6.85
N ALA A 4 -13.20 12.29 -5.70
CA ALA A 4 -12.86 13.63 -5.25
C ALA A 4 -11.79 14.29 -6.13
N MET A 5 -10.73 13.56 -6.48
CA MET A 5 -9.65 14.05 -7.31
C MET A 5 -10.09 14.26 -8.76
N ALA A 6 -10.77 13.29 -9.35
CA ALA A 6 -11.18 13.35 -10.75
C ALA A 6 -12.34 14.32 -10.97
N LYS A 7 -13.26 14.47 -10.01
CA LYS A 7 -14.41 15.39 -10.10
C LYS A 7 -13.98 16.86 -10.19
N GLY A 8 -12.89 17.25 -9.53
CA GLY A 8 -12.33 18.59 -9.67
C GLY A 8 -11.77 18.88 -11.06
N LYS A 9 -11.13 17.88 -11.69
CA LYS A 9 -10.47 18.00 -12.99
C LYS A 9 -11.38 17.63 -14.17
N TYR A 10 -12.28 16.66 -13.97
CA TYR A 10 -13.19 16.13 -15.01
C TYR A 10 -14.64 16.10 -14.50
N PRO A 11 -15.26 17.27 -14.25
CA PRO A 11 -16.57 17.36 -13.60
C PRO A 11 -17.69 16.67 -14.38
N ASN A 12 -17.57 16.60 -15.71
CA ASN A 12 -18.61 16.07 -16.58
C ASN A 12 -18.68 14.54 -16.62
N CYS A 13 -17.64 13.84 -16.13
CA CYS A 13 -17.58 12.37 -16.21
C CYS A 13 -17.26 11.71 -14.86
N ALA A 14 -16.50 12.37 -14.01
CA ALA A 14 -16.07 11.77 -12.74
C ALA A 14 -17.25 11.61 -11.75
N GLY A 15 -17.50 10.35 -11.39
CA GLY A 15 -18.56 10.01 -10.44
C GLY A 15 -19.98 10.05 -11.03
N LEU A 16 -20.11 10.17 -12.34
CA LEU A 16 -21.39 10.02 -13.02
C LEU A 16 -21.67 8.52 -13.23
N GLY A 17 -22.91 8.14 -12.99
CA GLY A 17 -23.42 6.80 -13.28
C GLY A 17 -23.93 6.66 -14.72
N GLN A 18 -24.91 5.78 -14.90
CA GLN A 18 -25.66 5.71 -16.14
C GLN A 18 -26.49 6.99 -16.34
N PRO A 19 -26.66 7.46 -17.60
CA PRO A 19 -27.55 8.56 -17.88
C PRO A 19 -28.98 8.24 -17.44
N GLU A 20 -29.71 9.24 -17.03
CA GLU A 20 -31.12 9.14 -16.69
C GLU A 20 -31.96 8.75 -17.93
N ARG A 21 -33.25 8.40 -17.74
CA ARG A 21 -34.14 7.95 -18.84
C ARG A 21 -34.31 8.99 -19.94
N ASP A 22 -34.18 10.28 -19.61
CA ASP A 22 -34.20 11.39 -20.53
C ASP A 22 -32.91 11.67 -21.28
N GLY A 23 -31.86 10.88 -20.99
CA GLY A 23 -30.52 11.04 -21.55
C GLY A 23 -29.69 12.12 -20.88
N ALA A 24 -30.19 12.79 -19.85
CA ALA A 24 -29.45 13.77 -19.07
C ALA A 24 -28.48 13.07 -18.10
N GLY A 25 -27.32 13.67 -17.90
CA GLY A 25 -26.28 13.11 -17.05
C GLY A 25 -25.49 11.99 -17.74
N GLY A 26 -24.58 11.39 -17.03
CA GLY A 26 -23.79 10.27 -17.53
C GLY A 26 -22.46 10.69 -18.17
N HIS A 27 -21.74 9.67 -18.65
CA HIS A 27 -20.42 9.84 -19.24
C HIS A 27 -20.47 10.44 -20.66
N CYS A 28 -19.47 11.24 -21.02
CA CYS A 28 -19.41 11.85 -22.35
C CYS A 28 -19.12 10.85 -23.47
N GLY A 29 -18.53 9.69 -23.15
CA GLY A 29 -18.21 8.63 -24.10
C GLY A 29 -17.15 8.99 -25.15
N LYS A 30 -16.39 10.07 -24.96
CA LYS A 30 -15.37 10.51 -25.89
C LYS A 30 -14.05 9.77 -25.66
N ALA A 31 -13.34 9.44 -26.75
CA ALA A 31 -12.06 8.76 -26.71
C ALA A 31 -10.94 9.60 -26.07
N ASP A 32 -11.05 10.90 -26.10
CA ASP A 32 -10.12 11.85 -25.50
C ASP A 32 -10.41 12.15 -24.02
N CYS A 33 -11.51 11.63 -23.49
CA CYS A 33 -11.83 11.77 -22.07
C CYS A 33 -11.08 10.72 -21.23
N PRO A 34 -10.10 11.11 -20.41
CA PRO A 34 -9.33 10.12 -19.63
C PRO A 34 -10.18 9.35 -18.63
N VAL A 35 -11.27 9.93 -18.13
CA VAL A 35 -12.18 9.21 -17.21
C VAL A 35 -12.89 8.08 -17.96
N CYS A 36 -13.47 8.38 -19.13
CA CYS A 36 -14.18 7.38 -19.93
C CYS A 36 -13.24 6.31 -20.48
N THR A 37 -12.02 6.69 -20.90
CA THR A 37 -11.04 5.77 -21.45
C THR A 37 -10.47 4.84 -20.38
N VAL A 38 -10.12 5.38 -19.22
CA VAL A 38 -9.49 4.59 -18.15
C VAL A 38 -10.51 3.68 -17.42
N PHE A 39 -11.67 4.23 -17.07
CA PHE A 39 -12.65 3.51 -16.23
C PHE A 39 -13.82 2.91 -17.01
N GLY A 40 -13.92 3.24 -18.28
CA GLY A 40 -15.04 2.81 -19.09
C GLY A 40 -16.33 3.60 -18.81
N PHE A 41 -17.36 3.27 -19.56
CA PHE A 41 -18.71 3.82 -19.39
C PHE A 41 -19.77 2.87 -19.96
N ALA A 42 -20.98 2.94 -19.41
CA ALA A 42 -22.16 2.31 -20.00
C ALA A 42 -22.98 3.39 -20.72
N LYS A 43 -23.52 3.08 -21.87
CA LYS A 43 -24.52 3.91 -22.52
C LYS A 43 -25.90 3.64 -21.93
N GLY A 44 -26.75 4.68 -21.92
CA GLY A 44 -28.09 4.59 -21.35
C GLY A 44 -29.01 3.59 -22.08
N ILE A 45 -30.16 3.37 -21.48
CA ILE A 45 -31.19 2.42 -21.97
C ILE A 45 -31.61 2.81 -23.40
N GLY A 46 -31.43 1.90 -24.36
CA GLY A 46 -31.79 2.10 -25.77
C GLY A 46 -30.65 2.53 -26.69
N ALA A 47 -29.48 2.91 -26.17
CA ALA A 47 -28.30 3.16 -26.96
C ALA A 47 -27.38 1.93 -26.94
N SER A 48 -27.07 1.37 -28.11
CA SER A 48 -26.13 0.25 -28.22
C SER A 48 -24.72 0.70 -27.88
N GLY A 49 -24.05 -0.06 -27.02
CA GLY A 49 -22.63 0.05 -26.76
C GLY A 49 -22.29 0.75 -25.45
N GLY A 50 -21.29 0.24 -24.81
CA GLY A 50 -20.50 0.82 -23.74
C GLY A 50 -19.04 0.60 -24.10
N PHE A 51 -18.14 1.04 -23.25
CA PHE A 51 -16.72 0.81 -23.37
C PHE A 51 -16.18 0.26 -22.05
N ALA A 52 -15.56 -0.91 -22.10
CA ALA A 52 -14.82 -1.43 -20.96
C ALA A 52 -13.55 -0.59 -20.78
N GLY A 53 -13.32 -0.08 -19.57
CA GLY A 53 -12.15 0.73 -19.29
C GLY A 53 -10.84 -0.01 -19.54
N LEU A 54 -9.79 0.74 -19.83
CA LEU A 54 -8.45 0.18 -20.04
C LEU A 54 -7.73 -0.13 -18.73
N ALA A 55 -8.21 0.38 -17.59
CA ALA A 55 -7.61 0.10 -16.30
C ALA A 55 -8.06 -1.26 -15.77
N ALA A 56 -7.09 -2.10 -15.46
CA ALA A 56 -7.28 -3.31 -14.67
C ALA A 56 -6.86 -2.99 -13.22
N PHE A 57 -7.73 -3.31 -12.27
CA PHE A 57 -7.46 -3.13 -10.86
C PHE A 57 -7.23 -4.50 -10.23
N SER A 58 -6.11 -4.64 -9.54
CA SER A 58 -5.83 -5.79 -8.68
C SER A 58 -6.23 -5.48 -7.25
N ASP A 59 -6.18 -6.48 -6.40
CA ASP A 59 -6.28 -6.30 -4.96
C ASP A 59 -5.15 -5.40 -4.45
N MET A 60 -5.44 -4.60 -3.43
CA MET A 60 -4.42 -3.83 -2.74
C MET A 60 -3.74 -4.70 -1.68
N HIS A 61 -2.41 -4.75 -1.73
CA HIS A 61 -1.61 -5.44 -0.74
C HIS A 61 -1.13 -4.46 0.34
N VAL A 62 -1.10 -4.92 1.59
CA VAL A 62 -0.56 -4.14 2.69
C VAL A 62 0.96 -4.15 2.59
N LEU A 63 1.55 -3.00 2.29
CA LEU A 63 3.00 -2.83 2.25
C LEU A 63 3.59 -2.61 3.64
N LEU A 64 2.99 -1.72 4.41
CA LEU A 64 3.40 -1.33 5.76
C LEU A 64 2.19 -1.38 6.68
N PHE A 65 2.33 -2.02 7.83
CA PHE A 65 1.27 -2.12 8.83
C PHE A 65 1.68 -1.46 10.14
N PRO A 66 0.90 -0.51 10.68
CA PRO A 66 1.21 0.15 11.95
C PRO A 66 0.87 -0.76 13.12
N VAL A 67 1.81 -0.93 14.04
CA VAL A 67 1.64 -1.73 15.26
C VAL A 67 2.05 -0.91 16.47
N ALA A 68 1.27 -0.99 17.53
CA ALA A 68 1.61 -0.36 18.81
C ALA A 68 2.84 -1.05 19.42
N SER A 69 3.76 -0.26 19.95
CA SER A 69 4.93 -0.77 20.69
C SER A 69 5.25 0.12 21.88
N GLN A 70 6.14 -0.37 22.78
CA GLN A 70 6.66 0.41 23.90
C GLN A 70 7.43 1.69 23.46
N LEU A 71 7.89 1.73 22.22
CA LEU A 71 8.61 2.87 21.64
C LEU A 71 7.67 3.78 20.80
N GLY A 72 6.36 3.63 20.95
CA GLY A 72 5.35 4.24 20.12
C GLY A 72 5.02 3.40 18.89
N PRO A 73 4.19 3.91 17.96
CA PRO A 73 3.81 3.17 16.77
C PRO A 73 5.02 2.79 15.92
N GLN A 74 5.13 1.52 15.55
CA GLN A 74 6.12 0.98 14.63
C GLN A 74 5.41 0.57 13.34
N TRP A 75 6.14 0.67 12.23
CA TRP A 75 5.65 0.23 10.93
C TRP A 75 6.37 -1.06 10.56
N ILE A 76 5.63 -2.12 10.35
CA ILE A 76 6.20 -3.41 9.99
C ILE A 76 5.90 -3.77 8.54
N THR A 77 6.84 -4.49 7.95
CA THR A 77 6.74 -5.07 6.62
C THR A 77 7.38 -6.46 6.60
N CYS A 78 7.31 -7.13 5.46
CA CYS A 78 7.94 -8.42 5.24
C CYS A 78 8.49 -8.54 3.81
N PRO A 79 9.37 -9.52 3.52
CA PRO A 79 9.92 -9.73 2.18
C PRO A 79 8.86 -9.86 1.10
N MET A 80 7.80 -10.62 1.34
CA MET A 80 6.69 -10.79 0.37
C MET A 80 5.99 -9.46 0.07
N ALA A 81 5.71 -8.64 1.09
CA ALA A 81 5.08 -7.33 0.90
C ALA A 81 5.98 -6.37 0.11
N LEU A 82 7.28 -6.36 0.42
CA LEU A 82 8.27 -5.56 -0.31
C LEU A 82 8.44 -6.04 -1.76
N GLY A 83 8.41 -7.33 -2.02
CA GLY A 83 8.47 -7.91 -3.37
C GLY A 83 7.34 -7.45 -4.29
N GLN A 84 6.18 -7.04 -3.75
CA GLN A 84 5.06 -6.49 -4.52
C GLN A 84 5.33 -5.07 -5.07
N THR A 85 6.40 -4.41 -4.64
CA THR A 85 6.74 -3.05 -5.08
C THR A 85 7.43 -3.00 -6.45
N ASN A 86 7.70 -4.13 -7.09
CA ASN A 86 8.48 -4.25 -8.33
C ASN A 86 9.93 -3.72 -8.23
N ILE A 87 10.45 -3.62 -7.02
CA ILE A 87 11.87 -3.32 -6.78
C ILE A 87 12.61 -4.67 -6.76
N ALA A 88 13.48 -4.90 -7.74
CA ALA A 88 14.11 -6.20 -7.99
C ALA A 88 14.84 -6.74 -6.75
N GLU A 89 15.53 -5.89 -6.02
CA GLU A 89 16.33 -6.26 -4.86
C GLU A 89 15.48 -6.76 -3.68
N PHE A 90 14.21 -6.36 -3.61
CA PHE A 90 13.31 -6.88 -2.59
C PHE A 90 12.88 -8.33 -2.84
N SER A 91 12.96 -8.78 -4.10
CA SER A 91 12.66 -10.17 -4.46
C SER A 91 13.82 -11.13 -4.11
N GLU A 92 15.00 -10.59 -3.88
CA GLU A 92 16.21 -11.37 -3.53
C GLU A 92 16.51 -11.38 -2.02
N MET A 93 15.63 -10.79 -1.22
CA MET A 93 15.79 -10.78 0.24
C MET A 93 15.66 -12.20 0.78
N GLY A 94 16.71 -12.65 1.44
CA GLY A 94 16.73 -13.96 2.09
C GLY A 94 15.67 -14.09 3.20
N ASP A 95 15.43 -15.33 3.61
CA ASP A 95 14.51 -15.63 4.70
C ASP A 95 14.94 -14.97 6.00
N LEU A 96 13.98 -14.35 6.67
CA LEU A 96 14.16 -13.79 7.99
C LEU A 96 13.81 -14.82 9.07
N PRO A 97 14.49 -14.78 10.22
CA PRO A 97 14.13 -15.64 11.35
C PRO A 97 12.67 -15.45 11.76
N GLU A 98 11.95 -16.55 11.97
CA GLU A 98 10.50 -16.52 12.24
C GLU A 98 10.12 -15.81 13.54
N GLN A 99 11.06 -15.68 14.50
CA GLN A 99 10.79 -15.16 15.83
C GLN A 99 11.63 -13.93 16.18
N GLN A 100 12.02 -13.17 15.20
CA GLN A 100 12.81 -11.95 15.40
C GLN A 100 12.25 -10.82 14.54
N VAL A 101 12.48 -9.58 14.98
CA VAL A 101 12.23 -8.38 14.20
C VAL A 101 13.55 -7.72 13.85
N VAL A 102 13.76 -7.47 12.57
CA VAL A 102 14.83 -6.59 12.13
C VAL A 102 14.33 -5.17 12.28
N TYR A 103 14.93 -4.42 13.17
CA TYR A 103 14.49 -3.07 13.49
C TYR A 103 15.65 -2.10 13.41
N ARG A 104 15.43 -1.00 12.69
CA ARG A 104 16.40 0.07 12.63
C ARG A 104 16.40 0.84 13.95
N LYS A 105 17.58 0.99 14.51
CA LYS A 105 17.80 1.89 15.63
C LYS A 105 17.66 3.33 15.15
N ALA A 106 16.77 4.10 15.75
CA ALA A 106 16.77 5.54 15.57
C ALA A 106 18.07 6.12 16.13
N ASP A 107 18.67 7.09 15.41
CA ASP A 107 19.93 7.70 15.82
C ASP A 107 19.85 8.21 17.27
N GLY A 108 20.82 7.80 18.09
CA GLY A 108 20.93 8.21 19.50
C GLY A 108 20.18 7.36 20.52
N THR A 109 19.37 6.40 20.11
CA THR A 109 18.70 5.46 21.04
C THR A 109 19.59 4.24 21.33
N ALA A 110 19.63 3.79 22.59
CA ALA A 110 20.28 2.53 22.92
C ALA A 110 19.60 1.36 22.19
N ALA A 111 20.37 0.42 21.68
CA ALA A 111 19.80 -0.76 21.05
C ALA A 111 18.89 -1.48 22.05
N GLN A 112 17.62 -1.57 21.73
CA GLN A 112 16.69 -2.34 22.54
C GLN A 112 16.91 -3.81 22.19
N PRO A 113 17.14 -4.70 23.17
CA PRO A 113 17.34 -6.11 22.88
C PRO A 113 16.04 -6.78 22.41
N SER A 114 14.91 -6.17 22.70
CA SER A 114 13.58 -6.68 22.36
C SER A 114 12.61 -5.55 22.10
N LEU A 115 11.64 -5.81 21.25
CA LEU A 115 10.56 -4.91 20.88
C LEU A 115 9.23 -5.63 21.04
N ASN A 116 8.25 -5.00 21.64
CA ASN A 116 6.89 -5.51 21.59
C ASN A 116 6.20 -4.98 20.32
N LEU A 117 5.52 -5.85 19.62
CA LEU A 117 4.67 -5.55 18.47
C LEU A 117 3.24 -5.97 18.83
N GLY A 118 2.46 -5.00 19.32
CA GLY A 118 1.20 -5.30 19.99
C GLY A 118 1.45 -6.12 21.27
N TRP A 119 0.91 -7.31 21.32
CA TRP A 119 1.08 -8.26 22.45
C TRP A 119 2.27 -9.22 22.27
N LEU A 120 2.91 -9.26 21.10
CA LEU A 120 4.09 -10.10 20.83
C LEU A 120 5.36 -9.39 21.30
N PHE A 121 6.20 -10.13 22.03
CA PHE A 121 7.49 -9.64 22.47
C PHE A 121 8.61 -10.37 21.71
N MET A 122 9.33 -9.61 20.88
CA MET A 122 10.25 -10.16 19.89
C MET A 122 11.68 -9.69 20.14
N PRO A 123 12.69 -10.58 20.06
CA PRO A 123 14.08 -10.18 20.00
C PRO A 123 14.36 -9.30 18.78
N VAL A 124 15.22 -8.31 18.93
CA VAL A 124 15.62 -7.39 17.87
C VAL A 124 16.94 -7.82 17.26
N MET A 125 16.98 -7.89 15.93
CA MET A 125 18.19 -8.01 15.13
C MET A 125 18.51 -6.65 14.49
N THR A 126 19.73 -6.16 14.66
CA THR A 126 20.14 -4.82 14.16
C THR A 126 21.18 -4.88 13.05
N ASP A 127 21.79 -6.03 12.83
CA ASP A 127 22.92 -6.24 11.92
C ASP A 127 22.54 -6.86 10.56
N TRP A 128 21.26 -6.86 10.24
CA TRP A 128 20.79 -7.36 8.95
C TRP A 128 21.14 -6.39 7.82
N GLN A 129 22.05 -6.81 6.94
CA GLN A 129 22.64 -5.96 5.90
C GLN A 129 21.65 -5.30 4.93
N PRO A 130 20.56 -5.96 4.46
CA PRO A 130 19.63 -5.35 3.54
C PRO A 130 18.85 -4.14 4.11
N LEU A 131 18.84 -3.93 5.43
CA LEU A 131 18.03 -2.91 6.06
C LEU A 131 18.36 -1.48 5.58
N SER A 132 19.64 -1.16 5.36
CA SER A 132 20.05 0.16 4.87
C SER A 132 19.63 0.44 3.43
N GLU A 133 19.58 -0.60 2.61
CA GLU A 133 19.14 -0.49 1.22
C GLU A 133 17.62 -0.35 1.13
N ILE A 134 16.90 -1.05 2.00
CA ILE A 134 15.45 -0.95 2.09
C ILE A 134 15.00 0.48 2.38
N ASP A 135 15.66 1.16 3.30
CA ASP A 135 15.32 2.53 3.68
C ASP A 135 15.33 3.48 2.47
N GLN A 136 16.40 3.46 1.69
CA GLN A 136 16.55 4.32 0.51
C GLN A 136 15.49 4.01 -0.56
N LYS A 137 15.18 2.73 -0.75
CA LYS A 137 14.21 2.30 -1.76
C LYS A 137 12.77 2.58 -1.35
N ILE A 138 12.44 2.43 -0.08
CA ILE A 138 11.14 2.81 0.47
C ILE A 138 10.96 4.33 0.42
N GLU A 139 12.01 5.11 0.67
CA GLU A 139 11.97 6.55 0.52
C GLU A 139 11.68 6.96 -0.93
N ALA A 140 12.26 6.26 -1.91
CA ALA A 140 12.00 6.48 -3.33
C ALA A 140 10.54 6.20 -3.73
N LEU A 141 9.80 5.40 -2.97
CA LEU A 141 8.36 5.21 -3.13
C LEU A 141 7.52 6.40 -2.59
N GLY A 142 8.17 7.42 -2.05
CA GLY A 142 7.49 8.60 -1.48
C GLY A 142 6.95 8.38 -0.07
N ILE A 143 7.43 7.37 0.65
CA ILE A 143 7.03 7.10 2.03
C ILE A 143 7.72 8.11 2.95
N PRO A 144 6.96 8.76 3.86
CA PRO A 144 7.52 9.78 4.74
C PRO A 144 8.62 9.25 5.67
N GLY A 145 9.69 10.04 5.88
CA GLY A 145 10.84 9.66 6.70
C GLY A 145 10.49 9.27 8.15
N TYR A 146 9.42 9.83 8.74
CA TYR A 146 8.99 9.44 10.08
C TYR A 146 8.45 7.99 10.15
N ILE A 147 7.99 7.44 9.03
CA ILE A 147 7.60 6.03 8.91
C ILE A 147 8.86 5.18 8.79
N ILE A 148 9.79 5.58 7.92
CA ILE A 148 11.03 4.86 7.66
C ILE A 148 11.88 4.75 8.93
N SER A 149 11.97 5.82 9.72
CA SER A 149 12.71 5.81 10.99
C SER A 149 12.16 4.86 12.05
N ARG A 150 10.97 4.32 11.84
CA ARG A 150 10.27 3.38 12.72
C ARG A 150 9.92 2.08 12.01
N LEU A 151 10.69 1.74 10.99
CA LEU A 151 10.47 0.55 10.18
C LEU A 151 11.04 -0.68 10.87
N GLY A 152 10.24 -1.73 10.92
CA GLY A 152 10.64 -3.08 11.30
C GLY A 152 10.33 -4.06 10.18
N VAL A 153 11.23 -5.00 9.94
CA VAL A 153 11.03 -6.08 8.97
C VAL A 153 10.93 -7.40 9.72
N VAL A 154 9.92 -8.18 9.40
CA VAL A 154 9.65 -9.47 10.01
C VAL A 154 9.49 -10.54 8.93
N SER A 155 9.53 -11.82 9.30
CA SER A 155 9.23 -12.89 8.33
C SER A 155 7.79 -12.79 7.83
N ASP A 156 7.51 -13.30 6.63
CA ASP A 156 6.18 -13.29 6.02
C ASP A 156 5.12 -13.92 6.92
N LYS A 157 5.47 -15.03 7.56
CA LYS A 157 4.59 -15.74 8.49
C LYS A 157 4.26 -14.91 9.73
N LEU A 158 5.26 -14.24 10.30
CA LEU A 158 5.08 -13.37 11.46
C LEU A 158 4.28 -12.12 11.08
N PHE A 159 4.52 -11.55 9.90
CA PHE A 159 3.75 -10.41 9.38
C PHE A 159 2.26 -10.74 9.28
N ALA A 160 1.92 -11.86 8.63
CA ALA A 160 0.54 -12.30 8.52
C ALA A 160 -0.12 -12.50 9.90
N HIS A 161 0.60 -13.07 10.86
CA HIS A 161 0.11 -13.28 12.21
C HIS A 161 -0.14 -11.95 12.94
N ILE A 162 0.79 -10.99 12.85
CA ILE A 162 0.64 -9.67 13.46
C ILE A 162 -0.53 -8.90 12.84
N VAL A 163 -0.63 -8.87 11.52
CA VAL A 163 -1.72 -8.17 10.83
C VAL A 163 -3.06 -8.74 11.26
N ASN A 164 -3.23 -10.05 11.21
CA ASN A 164 -4.49 -10.70 11.58
C ASN A 164 -4.87 -10.44 13.04
N SER A 165 -3.90 -10.48 13.96
CA SER A 165 -4.17 -10.28 15.40
C SER A 165 -4.38 -8.82 15.81
N ASN A 166 -4.12 -7.85 14.96
CA ASN A 166 -4.34 -6.42 15.22
C ASN A 166 -5.51 -5.82 14.41
N LEU A 167 -6.18 -6.62 13.58
CA LEU A 167 -7.37 -6.21 12.85
C LEU A 167 -8.68 -6.56 13.57
N GLU A 168 -8.61 -7.34 14.63
CA GLU A 168 -9.73 -7.63 15.52
C GLU A 168 -9.81 -6.55 16.61
#